data_f406e47354142176a0e2ff59c5c7d5e7
#
_entry.id   f406e47354142176a0e2ff59c5c7d5e7
#
_cell.length_a   1.000
_cell.length_b   1.000
_cell.length_c   1.000
_cell.angle_alpha   90.00
_cell.angle_beta   90.00
_cell.angle_gamma   90.00
#
_symmetry.space_group_name_H-M   'P 1'
#
loop_
_entity.id
_entity.type
_entity.pdbx_description
1 polymer ?
#
loop_
_entity_poly.entity_id
_entity_poly.type
_entity_poly.pdbx_seq_one_letter_code
_entity_poly.pdbx_strand_id
1 'polypeptide(L)'
;MEKITIPFLKISARLKKSNHVVDIMDTLASAQSILVFMPDNLEDFGIARKHISKLMDDFSGAKFQLVMRQSYRSLLNGNLDYGTIFVSDRDINVWGLPKKELKQKILATKYDIVIDLNDAFYLPSTYLCLKCRASLKMLVLI
;
A
#
# COMPACT_ATOMS: atom_id res chain seq x y z
N MET A 1 13.95 4.44 -9.28
CA MET A 1 14.44 4.31 -7.92
C MET A 1 14.20 5.53 -7.09
N GLU A 2 14.68 6.64 -7.55
CA GLU A 2 14.46 7.91 -6.87
C GLU A 2 12.98 8.22 -6.68
N LYS A 3 12.13 7.80 -7.62
CA LYS A 3 10.67 8.01 -7.53
C LYS A 3 9.99 7.28 -6.40
N ILE A 4 10.55 6.16 -5.96
CA ILE A 4 10.01 5.43 -4.80
C ILE A 4 10.63 5.99 -3.53
N THR A 5 11.91 6.31 -3.54
CA THR A 5 12.62 6.84 -2.39
C THR A 5 12.08 8.20 -1.95
N ILE A 6 11.76 9.09 -2.92
CA ILE A 6 11.23 10.41 -2.62
C ILE A 6 9.94 10.37 -1.81
N PRO A 7 8.90 9.57 -2.16
CA PRO A 7 7.72 9.44 -1.31
C PRO A 7 8.04 9.03 0.12
N PHE A 8 8.93 8.09 0.33
CA PHE A 8 9.34 7.69 1.67
C PHE A 8 9.96 8.83 2.45
N LEU A 9 10.86 9.57 1.83
CA LEU A 9 11.50 10.71 2.47
C LEU A 9 10.49 11.82 2.80
N LYS A 10 9.55 12.10 1.90
CA LYS A 10 8.51 13.09 2.14
C LYS A 10 7.59 12.69 3.28
N ILE A 11 7.22 11.43 3.37
CA ILE A 11 6.37 10.93 4.43
C ILE A 11 7.10 11.01 5.77
N SER A 12 8.35 10.61 5.81
CA SER A 12 9.19 10.74 7.01
C SER A 12 9.28 12.18 7.47
N ALA A 13 9.45 13.12 6.53
CA ALA A 13 9.49 14.54 6.85
C ALA A 13 8.18 15.08 7.41
N ARG A 14 7.04 14.52 7.00
CA ARG A 14 5.73 14.94 7.51
C ARG A 14 5.36 14.35 8.85
N LEU A 15 5.85 13.17 9.16
CA LEU A 15 5.62 12.53 10.46
C LEU A 15 6.45 13.15 11.59
N LYS A 16 7.14 14.11 11.29
CA LYS A 16 8.03 14.91 12.04
C LYS A 16 7.80 15.14 13.49
N LYS A 17 8.27 14.30 14.23
CA LYS A 17 8.72 14.67 15.59
C LYS A 17 10.01 13.91 15.75
N SER A 18 11.02 14.51 16.28
CA SER A 18 12.38 13.97 16.27
C SER A 18 12.49 12.53 16.79
N ASN A 19 11.62 12.13 17.70
CA ASN A 19 11.58 10.76 18.21
C ASN A 19 10.96 9.77 17.24
N HIS A 20 10.14 10.24 16.29
CA HIS A 20 9.46 9.37 15.34
C HIS A 20 10.36 8.91 14.20
N VAL A 21 11.44 9.64 13.89
CA VAL A 21 12.37 9.24 12.85
C VAL A 21 13.06 7.91 13.19
N VAL A 22 13.50 7.78 14.45
CA VAL A 22 14.11 6.54 14.93
C VAL A 22 13.09 5.41 14.90
N ASP A 23 11.87 5.65 15.37
CA ASP A 23 10.81 4.65 15.36
C ASP A 23 10.45 4.20 13.95
N ILE A 24 10.43 5.13 12.99
CA ILE A 24 10.18 4.81 11.58
C ILE A 24 11.29 3.92 11.03
N MET A 25 12.54 4.26 11.30
CA MET A 25 13.68 3.47 10.83
C MET A 25 13.67 2.07 11.45
N ASP A 26 13.37 1.95 12.72
CA ASP A 26 13.25 0.66 13.39
C ASP A 26 12.10 -0.15 12.82
N THR A 27 10.96 0.47 12.56
CA THR A 27 9.79 -0.20 11.95
C THR A 27 10.13 -0.70 10.54
N LEU A 28 10.80 0.11 9.73
CA LEU A 28 11.20 -0.29 8.39
C LEU A 28 12.18 -1.47 8.43
N ALA A 29 13.14 -1.42 9.35
CA ALA A 29 14.15 -2.48 9.46
C ALA A 29 13.59 -3.80 9.95
N SER A 30 12.55 -3.76 10.78
CA SER A 30 11.97 -4.95 11.42
C SER A 30 10.63 -5.40 10.83
N ALA A 31 10.16 -4.75 9.77
CA ALA A 31 8.85 -5.03 9.19
C ALA A 31 8.75 -6.48 8.71
N GLN A 32 7.67 -7.16 9.10
CA GLN A 32 7.36 -8.53 8.72
C GLN A 32 6.11 -8.64 7.85
N SER A 33 5.24 -7.66 7.89
CA SER A 33 4.01 -7.64 7.08
C SER A 33 3.76 -6.25 6.53
N ILE A 34 3.58 -6.18 5.23
CA ILE A 34 3.40 -4.92 4.51
C ILE A 34 2.19 -5.03 3.60
N LEU A 35 1.26 -4.11 3.77
CA LEU A 35 0.10 -3.96 2.89
C LEU A 35 0.35 -2.81 1.92
N VAL A 36 0.19 -3.07 0.64
CA VAL A 36 0.39 -2.06 -0.41
C VAL A 36 -0.89 -1.90 -1.21
N PHE A 37 -1.44 -0.70 -1.21
CA PHE A 37 -2.52 -0.33 -2.11
C PHE A 37 -1.90 0.15 -3.42
N MET A 38 -2.09 -0.62 -4.49
CA MET A 38 -1.62 -0.26 -5.81
C MET A 38 -2.45 0.89 -6.38
N PRO A 39 -1.89 1.72 -7.28
CA PRO A 39 -2.63 2.83 -7.85
C PRO A 39 -3.88 2.38 -8.61
N ASP A 40 -4.96 3.13 -8.47
CA ASP A 40 -6.18 2.93 -9.23
C ASP A 40 -6.05 3.41 -10.68
N ASN A 41 -5.26 4.43 -10.93
CA ASN A 41 -4.97 4.93 -12.26
C ASN A 41 -4.08 3.95 -13.01
N LEU A 42 -4.44 3.62 -14.24
CA LEU A 42 -3.73 2.61 -15.03
C LEU A 42 -2.28 3.01 -15.31
N GLU A 43 -2.03 4.27 -15.62
CA GLU A 43 -0.68 4.75 -15.89
C GLU A 43 0.21 4.63 -14.66
N ASP A 44 -0.28 5.07 -13.53
CA ASP A 44 0.45 4.98 -12.26
C ASP A 44 0.62 3.53 -11.81
N PHE A 45 -0.38 2.69 -12.05
CA PHE A 45 -0.28 1.26 -11.81
C PHE A 45 0.87 0.64 -12.61
N GLY A 46 1.00 1.00 -13.88
CA GLY A 46 2.09 0.52 -14.72
C GLY A 46 3.47 0.90 -14.18
N ILE A 47 3.59 2.11 -13.68
CA ILE A 47 4.84 2.57 -13.05
C ILE A 47 5.10 1.81 -11.75
N ALA A 48 4.11 1.70 -10.90
CA ALA A 48 4.24 0.99 -9.63
C ALA A 48 4.59 -0.48 -9.84
N ARG A 49 3.97 -1.12 -10.82
CA ARG A 49 4.25 -2.52 -11.14
C ARG A 49 5.72 -2.77 -11.46
N LYS A 50 6.34 -1.83 -12.16
CA LYS A 50 7.77 -1.96 -12.52
C LYS A 50 8.67 -1.86 -11.31
N HIS A 51 8.27 -1.14 -10.28
CA HIS A 51 9.09 -0.87 -9.12
C HIS A 51 8.75 -1.74 -7.91
N ILE A 52 7.62 -2.45 -7.94
CA ILE A 52 7.18 -3.22 -6.78
C ILE A 52 8.14 -4.36 -6.45
N SER A 53 8.73 -4.98 -7.45
CA SER A 53 9.71 -6.05 -7.25
C SER A 53 10.91 -5.56 -6.44
N LYS A 54 11.36 -4.35 -6.70
CA LYS A 54 12.46 -3.77 -5.96
C LYS A 54 12.07 -3.45 -4.52
N LEU A 55 10.87 -2.92 -4.32
CA LEU A 55 10.36 -2.69 -2.98
C LEU A 55 10.33 -3.99 -2.19
N MET A 56 9.90 -5.07 -2.82
CA MET A 56 9.88 -6.38 -2.19
C MET A 56 11.28 -6.88 -1.85
N ASP A 57 12.25 -6.61 -2.72
CA ASP A 57 13.64 -6.98 -2.46
C ASP A 57 14.22 -6.20 -1.28
N ASP A 58 13.88 -4.92 -1.17
CA ASP A 58 14.35 -4.07 -0.08
C ASP A 58 13.82 -4.54 1.28
N PHE A 59 12.67 -5.23 1.29
CA PHE A 59 12.06 -5.78 2.49
C PHE A 59 11.92 -7.31 2.36
N SER A 60 12.99 -7.98 1.99
CA SER A 60 12.96 -9.40 1.60
C SER A 60 12.46 -10.35 2.70
N GLY A 61 12.55 -9.96 3.96
CA GLY A 61 12.01 -10.77 5.08
C GLY A 61 10.53 -10.57 5.34
N ALA A 62 9.87 -9.66 4.66
CA ALA A 62 8.49 -9.31 4.92
C ALA A 62 7.52 -10.03 3.99
N LYS A 63 6.31 -10.29 4.48
CA LYS A 63 5.18 -10.70 3.65
C LYS A 63 4.51 -9.47 3.09
N PHE A 64 4.33 -9.47 1.78
CA PHE A 64 3.61 -8.40 1.09
C PHE A 64 2.20 -8.84 0.76
N GLN A 65 1.25 -7.97 0.98
CA GLN A 65 -0.11 -8.14 0.48
C GLN A 65 -0.44 -6.94 -0.39
N LEU A 66 -0.79 -7.21 -1.64
CA LEU A 66 -1.17 -6.17 -2.58
C LEU A 66 -2.69 -6.06 -2.62
N VAL A 67 -3.18 -4.83 -2.72
CA VAL A 67 -4.59 -4.54 -3.00
C VAL A 67 -4.64 -3.81 -4.33
N MET A 68 -5.38 -4.33 -5.29
CA MET A 68 -5.40 -3.76 -6.63
C MET A 68 -6.72 -3.98 -7.33
N ARG A 69 -6.99 -3.17 -8.33
CA ARG A 69 -8.17 -3.30 -9.16
C ARG A 69 -8.16 -4.64 -9.91
N GLN A 70 -9.27 -5.36 -9.85
CA GLN A 70 -9.38 -6.67 -10.49
C GLN A 70 -9.14 -6.62 -12.00
N SER A 71 -9.54 -5.54 -12.66
CA SER A 71 -9.35 -5.39 -14.10
C SER A 71 -7.86 -5.32 -14.51
N TYR A 72 -6.96 -5.08 -13.57
CA TYR A 72 -5.51 -5.04 -13.85
C TYR A 72 -4.81 -6.37 -13.58
N ARG A 73 -5.56 -7.39 -13.20
CA ARG A 73 -4.98 -8.70 -12.87
C ARG A 73 -4.11 -9.26 -13.99
N SER A 74 -4.55 -9.12 -15.23
CA SER A 74 -3.80 -9.63 -16.38
C SER A 74 -2.47 -8.91 -16.60
N LEU A 75 -2.28 -7.75 -16.02
CA LEU A 75 -1.05 -6.98 -16.13
C LEU A 75 0.01 -7.44 -15.12
N LEU A 76 -0.37 -8.25 -14.15
CA LEU A 76 0.58 -8.89 -13.27
C LEU A 76 1.19 -10.09 -13.95
N ASN A 77 2.51 -10.17 -13.98
CA ASN A 77 3.19 -11.39 -14.34
C ASN A 77 2.95 -12.41 -13.20
N GLY A 78 2.64 -13.66 -13.56
CA GLY A 78 2.14 -14.68 -12.65
C GLY A 78 3.04 -15.08 -11.48
N ASN A 79 4.11 -14.36 -11.23
CA ASN A 79 5.04 -14.64 -10.14
C ASN A 79 4.76 -13.84 -8.86
N LEU A 80 3.70 -13.04 -8.85
CA LEU A 80 3.29 -12.36 -7.63
C LEU A 80 2.41 -13.30 -6.81
N ASP A 81 3.05 -14.29 -6.24
CA ASP A 81 2.45 -15.28 -5.36
C ASP A 81 2.25 -14.71 -3.96
N TYR A 82 1.77 -13.49 -3.92
CA TYR A 82 1.49 -12.78 -2.67
C TYR A 82 0.00 -12.66 -2.56
N GLY A 83 -0.58 -13.03 -1.49
CA GLY A 83 -2.01 -12.99 -1.28
C GLY A 83 -2.68 -11.69 -1.75
N THR A 84 -2.70 -11.46 -3.06
CA THR A 84 -3.25 -10.25 -3.65
C THR A 84 -4.76 -10.21 -3.47
N ILE A 85 -5.26 -9.10 -2.98
CA ILE A 85 -6.69 -8.83 -2.88
C ILE A 85 -7.09 -8.02 -4.10
N PHE A 86 -7.98 -8.58 -4.91
CA PHE A 86 -8.50 -7.91 -6.09
C PHE A 86 -9.81 -7.20 -5.75
N VAL A 87 -9.90 -5.94 -6.13
CA VAL A 87 -11.06 -5.10 -5.85
C VAL A 87 -11.82 -4.85 -7.15
N SER A 88 -13.10 -5.18 -7.15
CA SER A 88 -14.01 -4.90 -8.27
C SER A 88 -14.97 -3.78 -7.89
N ASP A 89 -15.71 -3.29 -8.89
CA ASP A 89 -16.74 -2.27 -8.67
C ASP A 89 -17.81 -2.76 -7.68
N ARG A 90 -18.02 -4.07 -7.60
CA ARG A 90 -18.99 -4.67 -6.67
C ARG A 90 -18.56 -4.54 -5.21
N ASP A 91 -17.29 -4.31 -4.96
CA ASP A 91 -16.76 -4.18 -3.60
C ASP A 91 -16.86 -2.75 -3.07
N ILE A 92 -17.28 -1.83 -3.91
CA ILE A 92 -17.40 -0.40 -3.59
C ILE A 92 -18.87 -0.01 -3.66
N ASN A 93 -19.36 0.70 -2.63
CA ASN A 93 -20.73 1.14 -2.60
C ASN A 93 -20.93 2.44 -3.41
N VAL A 94 -22.18 2.93 -3.47
CA VAL A 94 -22.54 4.14 -4.24
C VAL A 94 -21.85 5.40 -3.72
N TRP A 95 -21.37 5.38 -2.48
CA TRP A 95 -20.66 6.51 -1.86
C TRP A 95 -19.16 6.47 -2.12
N GLY A 96 -18.68 5.47 -2.85
CA GLY A 96 -17.25 5.30 -3.10
C GLY A 96 -16.49 4.64 -1.94
N LEU A 97 -17.20 4.05 -0.99
CA LEU A 97 -16.59 3.41 0.18
C LEU A 97 -16.54 1.88 0.01
N PRO A 98 -15.56 1.22 0.61
CA PRO A 98 -15.49 -0.25 0.57
C PRO A 98 -16.68 -0.87 1.27
N LYS A 99 -17.20 -1.95 0.68
CA LYS A 99 -18.25 -2.75 1.31
C LYS A 99 -17.68 -3.58 2.44
N LYS A 100 -18.56 -4.15 3.25
CA LYS A 100 -18.22 -4.88 4.46
C LYS A 100 -17.25 -6.04 4.20
N GLU A 101 -17.47 -6.80 3.15
CA GLU A 101 -16.63 -7.97 2.83
C GLU A 101 -15.19 -7.55 2.54
N LEU A 102 -15.01 -6.50 1.75
CA LEU A 102 -13.67 -5.99 1.45
C LEU A 102 -13.00 -5.44 2.71
N LYS A 103 -13.75 -4.68 3.51
CA LYS A 103 -13.23 -4.18 4.78
C LYS A 103 -12.76 -5.32 5.68
N GLN A 104 -13.55 -6.37 5.81
CA GLN A 104 -13.20 -7.51 6.65
C GLN A 104 -11.93 -8.20 6.18
N LYS A 105 -11.78 -8.39 4.87
CA LYS A 105 -10.56 -9.01 4.31
C LYS A 105 -9.30 -8.23 4.66
N ILE A 106 -9.36 -6.92 4.56
CA ILE A 106 -8.19 -6.07 4.73
C ILE A 106 -7.94 -5.77 6.20
N LEU A 107 -8.99 -5.46 6.97
CA LEU A 107 -8.86 -5.00 8.34
C LEU A 107 -8.71 -6.14 9.36
N ALA A 108 -8.90 -7.38 8.94
CA ALA A 108 -8.72 -8.54 9.82
C ALA A 108 -7.28 -8.74 10.25
N THR A 109 -6.32 -8.28 9.47
CA THR A 109 -4.89 -8.45 9.72
C THR A 109 -4.29 -7.15 10.23
N LYS A 110 -3.41 -7.26 11.20
CA LYS A 110 -2.56 -6.15 11.64
C LYS A 110 -1.30 -6.16 10.78
N TYR A 111 -0.92 -5.00 10.24
CA TYR A 111 0.26 -4.84 9.42
C TYR A 111 1.31 -4.01 10.14
N ASP A 112 2.57 -4.26 9.85
CA ASP A 112 3.63 -3.39 10.35
C ASP A 112 3.68 -2.09 9.57
N ILE A 113 3.52 -2.20 8.25
CA ILE A 113 3.54 -1.04 7.36
C ILE A 113 2.36 -1.13 6.40
N VAL A 114 1.69 -0.01 6.18
CA VAL A 114 0.67 0.15 5.14
C VAL A 114 1.12 1.27 4.21
N ILE A 115 1.17 0.99 2.92
CA ILE A 115 1.61 1.95 1.90
C ILE A 115 0.47 2.15 0.90
N ASP A 116 0.08 3.40 0.69
CA ASP A 116 -0.86 3.77 -0.35
C ASP A 116 -0.10 4.46 -1.49
N LEU A 117 -0.02 3.80 -2.63
CA LEU A 117 0.69 4.29 -3.81
C LEU A 117 -0.16 5.16 -4.72
N ASN A 118 -1.40 5.48 -4.34
CA ASN A 118 -2.22 6.41 -5.11
C ASN A 118 -1.69 7.83 -4.92
N ASP A 119 -1.18 8.43 -5.97
CA ASP A 119 -0.70 9.80 -5.92
C ASP A 119 -1.84 10.81 -5.98
N ALA A 120 -2.95 10.45 -6.63
CA ALA A 120 -4.20 11.20 -6.56
C ALA A 120 -5.10 10.60 -5.47
N PHE A 121 -5.92 11.44 -4.86
CA PHE A 121 -6.86 10.98 -3.84
C PHE A 121 -7.79 9.91 -4.42
N TYR A 122 -7.82 8.75 -3.77
CA TYR A 122 -8.71 7.65 -4.11
C TYR A 122 -9.39 7.20 -2.82
N LEU A 123 -10.68 7.47 -2.69
CA LEU A 123 -11.41 7.31 -1.43
C LEU A 123 -11.33 5.89 -0.84
N PRO A 124 -11.52 4.81 -1.62
CA PRO A 124 -11.45 3.47 -1.03
C PRO A 124 -10.11 3.16 -0.37
N SER A 125 -8.99 3.43 -1.02
CA SER A 125 -7.68 3.15 -0.44
C SER A 125 -7.36 4.06 0.73
N THR A 126 -7.72 5.33 0.63
CA THR A 126 -7.51 6.28 1.72
C THR A 126 -8.30 5.86 2.96
N TYR A 127 -9.56 5.49 2.78
CA TYR A 127 -10.40 5.01 3.88
C TYR A 127 -9.79 3.77 4.55
N LEU A 128 -9.41 2.78 3.75
CA LEU A 128 -8.85 1.53 4.27
C LEU A 128 -7.49 1.76 4.94
N CYS A 129 -6.65 2.60 4.35
CA CYS A 129 -5.36 2.93 4.93
C CYS A 129 -5.53 3.57 6.32
N LEU A 130 -6.48 4.49 6.47
CA LEU A 130 -6.73 5.14 7.74
C LEU A 130 -7.30 4.18 8.79
N LYS A 131 -8.10 3.20 8.35
CA LYS A 131 -8.74 2.24 9.26
C LYS A 131 -7.84 1.05 9.61
N CYS A 132 -6.83 0.75 8.81
CA CYS A 132 -5.91 -0.34 9.10
C CYS A 132 -5.17 -0.13 10.42
N ARG A 133 -4.91 -1.24 11.11
CA ARG A 133 -4.01 -1.25 12.24
C ARG A 133 -2.59 -1.49 11.72
N ALA A 134 -1.76 -0.46 11.85
CA ALA A 134 -0.37 -0.54 11.39
C ALA A 134 0.51 0.37 12.23
N SER A 135 1.74 -0.05 12.43
CA SER A 135 2.74 0.77 13.15
C SER A 135 3.16 1.98 12.33
N LEU A 136 3.15 1.85 11.00
CA LEU A 136 3.53 2.94 10.09
C LEU A 136 2.59 2.94 8.89
N LYS A 137 2.08 4.10 8.55
CA LYS A 137 1.24 4.31 7.36
C LYS A 137 1.91 5.34 6.47
N MET A 138 2.10 4.97 5.21
CA MET A 138 2.74 5.82 4.22
C MET A 138 1.76 6.16 3.11
N LEU A 139 1.58 7.45 2.85
CA LEU A 139 0.78 7.95 1.74
C LEU A 139 1.71 8.64 0.75
N VAL A 140 1.49 8.39 -0.53
CA VAL A 140 2.20 9.12 -1.57
C VAL A 140 1.58 10.50 -1.69
N LEU A 141 2.38 11.52 -1.51
CA LEU A 141 1.95 12.92 -1.58
C LEU A 141 2.75 13.63 -2.65
N ILE A 142 2.04 14.20 -3.55
CA ILE A 142 2.65 15.01 -4.62
C ILE A 142 2.40 16.48 -4.37
#